data_85cfb747adbb79bec7354b84c794e182
#
_entry.id   85cfb747adbb79bec7354b84c794e182
#
_cell.length_a   1.000
_cell.length_b   1.000
_cell.length_c   1.000
_cell.angle_alpha   90.00
_cell.angle_beta   90.00
_cell.angle_gamma   90.00
#
_symmetry.space_group_name_H-M   'P 1'
#
loop_
_entity.id
_entity.type
_entity.pdbx_description
1 polymer ?
#
loop_
_entity_poly.entity_id
_entity_poly.type
_entity_poly.pdbx_seq_one_letter_code
_entity_poly.pdbx_strand_id
1 'polypeptide(L)' 'VVKSPMVGTFYRASSPGAKSFVEIGSQVKEGETICIIEAMKILNEIESDKTGTITQILGENGQAVEYGQPLFVIE' A
#
# COMPACT_ATOMS: atom_id res chain seq x y z
N VAL A 1 11.55 3.15 0.63
CA VAL A 1 10.35 3.56 -0.10
C VAL A 1 9.71 2.34 -0.74
N VAL A 2 8.43 2.09 -0.43
CA VAL A 2 7.67 1.02 -1.06
C VAL A 2 7.02 1.59 -2.31
N LYS A 3 7.26 0.96 -3.45
CA LYS A 3 6.77 1.42 -4.75
C LYS A 3 5.74 0.45 -5.30
N SER A 4 4.83 0.97 -6.12
CA SER A 4 3.83 0.13 -6.75
C SER A 4 4.47 -0.86 -7.71
N PRO A 5 4.18 -2.16 -7.59
CA PRO A 5 4.74 -3.17 -8.48
C PRO A 5 3.98 -3.28 -9.80
N MET A 6 2.90 -2.51 -9.97
CA MET A 6 2.05 -2.63 -11.15
C MET A 6 1.24 -1.37 -11.35
N VAL A 7 0.64 -1.24 -12.52
CA VAL A 7 -0.32 -0.18 -12.82
C VAL A 7 -1.68 -0.62 -12.29
N GLY A 8 -2.39 0.27 -11.60
CA GLY A 8 -3.72 -0.04 -11.10
C GLY A 8 -4.27 1.07 -10.22
N THR A 9 -5.22 0.73 -9.36
CA THR A 9 -5.83 1.65 -8.42
C THR A 9 -5.41 1.28 -7.01
N PHE A 10 -4.92 2.26 -6.26
CA PHE A 10 -4.41 2.06 -4.91
C PHE A 10 -5.55 2.15 -3.90
N TYR A 11 -5.62 1.17 -2.99
CA TYR A 11 -6.56 1.19 -1.88
C TYR A 11 -5.82 0.92 -0.59
N ARG A 12 -6.21 1.63 0.47
CA ARG A 12 -5.59 1.48 1.79
C ARG A 12 -6.26 0.40 2.63
N ALA A 13 -7.43 -0.08 2.22
CA ALA A 13 -8.21 -1.06 2.96
C ALA A 13 -8.71 -2.13 2.02
N SER A 14 -9.16 -3.26 2.59
CA SER A 14 -9.61 -4.40 1.79
C SER A 14 -10.95 -4.16 1.10
N SER A 15 -11.74 -3.21 1.60
CA SER A 15 -13.04 -2.87 1.00
C SER A 15 -13.46 -1.50 1.48
N PRO A 16 -14.44 -0.86 0.80
CA PRO A 16 -14.98 0.43 1.27
C PRO A 16 -15.48 0.31 2.70
N GLY A 17 -15.11 1.27 3.54
CA GLY A 17 -15.54 1.31 4.94
C GLY A 17 -14.74 0.43 5.88
N ALA A 18 -13.84 -0.40 5.37
CA ALA A 18 -12.97 -1.21 6.22
C ALA A 18 -11.83 -0.36 6.75
N LYS A 19 -11.20 -0.83 7.83
CA LYS A 19 -10.01 -0.16 8.36
C LYS A 19 -8.86 -0.26 7.38
N SER A 20 -8.06 0.81 7.29
CA SER A 20 -6.83 0.78 6.53
C SER A 20 -5.87 -0.25 7.12
N PHE A 21 -5.10 -0.90 6.26
CA PHE A 21 -4.12 -1.88 6.72
C PHE A 21 -3.08 -1.25 7.63
N VAL A 22 -2.65 -0.02 7.30
CA VAL A 22 -1.63 0.68 8.08
C VAL A 22 -1.95 2.17 8.13
N GLU A 23 -1.37 2.84 9.12
CA GLU A 23 -1.44 4.30 9.28
C GLU A 23 -0.03 4.83 9.48
N ILE A 24 0.14 6.15 9.43
CA ILE A 24 1.42 6.75 9.80
C ILE A 24 1.69 6.40 11.27
N GLY A 25 2.87 5.88 11.54
CA GLY A 25 3.27 5.41 12.87
C GLY A 25 3.07 3.92 13.08
N SER A 26 2.39 3.22 12.17
CA SER A 26 2.23 1.77 12.28
C SER A 26 3.57 1.06 12.12
N GLN A 27 3.78 0.03 12.93
CA GLN A 27 4.94 -0.84 12.77
C GLN A 27 4.54 -2.02 11.89
N VAL A 28 5.37 -2.32 10.90
CA VAL A 28 5.10 -3.39 9.95
C VAL A 28 6.29 -4.33 9.89
N LYS A 29 6.02 -5.58 9.55
CA LYS A 29 7.04 -6.59 9.34
C LYS A 29 7.09 -6.93 7.85
N GLU A 30 8.26 -7.33 7.39
CA GLU A 30 8.42 -7.81 6.03
C GLU A 30 7.40 -8.93 5.76
N GLY A 31 6.70 -8.84 4.63
CA GLY A 31 5.66 -9.79 4.25
C GLY A 31 4.27 -9.43 4.72
N GLU A 32 4.12 -8.41 5.56
CA GLU A 32 2.81 -7.98 6.04
C GLU A 32 2.11 -7.18 4.95
N THR A 33 0.80 -7.43 4.74
CA THR A 33 0.01 -6.69 3.75
C THR A 33 -0.18 -5.26 4.20
N ILE A 34 0.16 -4.30 3.34
CA ILE A 34 0.06 -2.88 3.67
C ILE A 34 -0.91 -2.11 2.79
N CYS A 35 -1.26 -2.65 1.63
CA CYS A 35 -2.24 -2.01 0.76
C CYS A 35 -2.73 -3.01 -0.29
N ILE A 36 -3.66 -2.54 -1.13
CA ILE A 36 -4.19 -3.31 -2.25
C ILE A 36 -4.02 -2.46 -3.52
N ILE A 37 -3.59 -3.11 -4.60
CA ILE A 37 -3.62 -2.51 -5.94
C ILE A 37 -4.61 -3.32 -6.76
N GLU A 38 -5.68 -2.69 -7.23
CA GLU A 38 -6.64 -3.32 -8.12
C GLU A 38 -6.17 -3.13 -9.56
N ALA A 39 -5.92 -4.23 -10.24
CA ALA A 39 -5.51 -4.22 -11.64
C ALA A 39 -6.32 -5.27 -12.38
N MET A 40 -6.97 -4.85 -13.47
CA MET A 40 -7.77 -5.76 -14.32
C MET A 40 -8.82 -6.54 -13.51
N LYS A 41 -9.48 -5.87 -12.57
CA LYS A 41 -10.52 -6.42 -11.69
C LYS A 41 -9.98 -7.47 -10.70
N ILE A 42 -8.68 -7.53 -10.52
CA ILE A 42 -8.05 -8.41 -9.55
C ILE A 42 -7.47 -7.55 -8.43
N LEU A 43 -7.79 -7.91 -7.19
CA LEU A 43 -7.29 -7.22 -6.01
C LEU A 43 -5.97 -7.88 -5.60
N ASN A 44 -4.87 -7.16 -5.78
CA ASN A 44 -3.54 -7.68 -5.45
C ASN A 44 -3.11 -7.12 -4.10
N GLU A 45 -2.84 -7.99 -3.13
CA GLU A 45 -2.34 -7.58 -1.82
C GLU A 45 -0.85 -7.29 -1.96
N ILE A 46 -0.46 -6.11 -1.52
CA ILE A 46 0.93 -5.67 -1.60
C ILE A 46 1.54 -5.79 -0.21
N GLU A 47 2.66 -6.49 -0.13
CA GLU A 47 3.33 -6.78 1.13
C GLU A 47 4.51 -5.83 1.33
N SER A 48 4.78 -5.52 2.60
CA SER A 48 5.95 -4.74 2.95
C SER A 48 7.22 -5.50 2.59
N ASP A 49 8.17 -4.82 1.99
CA ASP A 49 9.48 -5.41 1.63
C ASP A 49 10.50 -5.24 2.73
N LYS A 50 10.13 -4.63 3.85
CA LYS A 50 11.04 -4.49 5.00
C LYS A 50 10.25 -4.31 6.29
N THR A 51 10.94 -4.52 7.39
CA THR A 51 10.40 -4.31 8.74
C THR A 51 10.76 -2.90 9.19
N GLY A 52 9.78 -2.18 9.73
CA GLY A 52 10.03 -0.83 10.23
C GLY A 52 8.74 -0.11 10.55
N THR A 53 8.80 1.22 10.57
CA THR A 53 7.67 2.08 10.89
C THR A 53 7.24 2.85 9.67
N ILE A 54 5.93 2.93 9.42
CA ILE A 54 5.38 3.75 8.34
C ILE A 54 5.55 5.21 8.75
N THR A 55 6.37 5.96 8.04
CA THR A 55 6.59 7.37 8.33
C THR A 55 5.85 8.29 7.39
N GLN A 56 5.55 7.82 6.15
CA GLN A 56 4.78 8.59 5.19
C GLN A 56 3.91 7.64 4.36
N ILE A 57 2.72 8.12 4.02
CA ILE A 57 1.83 7.44 3.09
C ILE A 57 1.65 8.39 1.92
N LEU A 58 2.24 8.06 0.78
CA LEU A 58 2.31 8.93 -0.39
C LEU A 58 1.15 8.72 -1.34
N GLY A 59 0.53 7.54 -1.32
CA GLY A 59 -0.64 7.26 -2.14
C GLY A 59 -1.93 7.70 -1.48
N GLU A 60 -2.92 8.05 -2.29
CA GLU A 60 -4.26 8.36 -1.80
C GLU A 60 -5.19 7.21 -2.12
N ASN A 61 -6.11 6.91 -1.21
CA ASN A 61 -7.09 5.84 -1.40
C ASN A 61 -7.94 6.15 -2.65
N GLY A 62 -8.00 5.18 -3.56
CA GLY A 62 -8.74 5.34 -4.81
C GLY A 62 -7.96 6.00 -5.93
N GLN A 63 -6.68 6.31 -5.72
CA GLN A 63 -5.84 6.96 -6.71
C GLN A 63 -5.32 5.95 -7.73
N ALA A 64 -5.30 6.35 -9.01
CA ALA A 64 -4.60 5.56 -10.04
C ALA A 64 -3.10 5.68 -9.82
N VAL A 65 -2.41 4.56 -9.86
CA VAL A 65 -0.96 4.52 -9.67
C VAL A 65 -0.28 3.82 -10.82
N GLU A 66 0.98 4.18 -11.04
CA GLU A 66 1.79 3.62 -12.11
C GLU A 66 2.89 2.73 -11.51
N TYR A 67 3.44 1.86 -12.34
CA TYR A 67 4.57 1.03 -11.94
C TYR A 67 5.70 1.91 -11.42
N GLY A 68 6.21 1.56 -10.24
CA GLY A 68 7.33 2.28 -9.64
C GLY A 68 6.94 3.54 -8.89
N GLN A 69 5.65 3.89 -8.85
CA GLN A 69 5.20 5.07 -8.11
C GLN A 69 5.37 4.84 -6.61
N PRO A 70 5.99 5.78 -5.88
CA PRO A 70 6.14 5.63 -4.43
C PRO A 70 4.79 5.63 -3.71
N LEU A 71 4.60 4.70 -2.79
CA LEU A 71 3.36 4.55 -2.03
C LEU A 71 3.56 4.81 -0.55
N PHE A 72 4.65 4.31 0.02
CA PHE A 72 4.93 4.43 1.46
C PHE A 72 6.41 4.69 1.70
N VAL A 73 6.70 5.31 2.84
CA VAL A 73 8.06 5.36 3.37
C VAL A 73 8.07 4.57 4.68
N ILE A 74 8.96 3.59 4.76
CA ILE A 74 9.15 2.75 5.95
C ILE A 74 10.56 2.97 6.44
N GLU A 75 10.71 3.31 7.71
CA GLU A 75 12.02 3.57 8.31
C GLU A 75 12.27 2.73 9.54
#